data_eb3505f453573fce5d8d2eef60ad913d
#
_entry.id   eb3505f453573fce5d8d2eef60ad913d
#
_cell.length_a   1.000
_cell.length_b   1.000
_cell.length_c   1.000
_cell.angle_alpha   90.00
_cell.angle_beta   90.00
_cell.angle_gamma   90.00
#
_symmetry.space_group_name_H-M   'P 1'
#
loop_
_entity.id
_entity.type
_entity.pdbx_description
1 polymer ?
#
loop_
_entity_poly.entity_id
_entity_poly.type
_entity_poly.pdbx_seq_one_letter_code
_entity_poly.pdbx_strand_id
1 'polypeptide(L)'
;MAVYHRVLLKLSVEALKSDKDLFDFDKVNNAAGIIRRMHDMGTEIGIVIGAGNIWRGRQGPAANMDAVTADQMGMLGTVINCLCMADALRKAGLDAVVQSAGDMNRFAEPFNAMTARRHLAEGRVVLFACGTGNPFFSTDSGVALRAVEMEVDAVLMAKNIDGVYTADPLKDPTATLIKDITYTDALKKGLKVMDAAAFALCAENKVPMVRVFGLDDPENLIRVLEGSDIGTFVHP
;
A
#
# COMPACT_ATOMS: atom_id res chain seq x y z
N MET A 1 -1.03 -18.69 -13.34
CA MET A 1 -2.27 -17.88 -13.14
C MET A 1 -2.23 -17.34 -11.73
N ALA A 2 -2.67 -16.09 -11.56
CA ALA A 2 -2.76 -15.49 -10.23
C ALA A 2 -3.82 -16.18 -9.37
N VAL A 3 -3.53 -16.34 -8.08
CA VAL A 3 -4.49 -16.90 -7.10
C VAL A 3 -5.47 -15.84 -6.57
N TYR A 4 -5.18 -14.54 -6.79
CA TYR A 4 -6.04 -13.43 -6.43
C TYR A 4 -6.50 -12.69 -7.66
N HIS A 5 -7.81 -12.46 -7.78
CA HIS A 5 -8.39 -11.72 -8.90
C HIS A 5 -8.20 -10.20 -8.72
N ARG A 6 -8.47 -9.66 -7.52
CA ARG A 6 -8.32 -8.24 -7.21
C ARG A 6 -7.45 -8.02 -5.99
N VAL A 7 -6.42 -7.21 -6.12
CA VAL A 7 -5.52 -6.89 -5.01
C VAL A 7 -5.40 -5.39 -4.77
N LEU A 8 -5.13 -5.01 -3.53
CA LEU A 8 -4.65 -3.68 -3.18
C LEU A 8 -3.18 -3.78 -2.78
N LEU A 9 -2.31 -3.21 -3.59
CA LEU A 9 -0.87 -3.16 -3.32
C LEU A 9 -0.54 -1.91 -2.51
N LYS A 10 0.01 -2.10 -1.31
CA LYS A 10 0.70 -1.02 -0.60
C LYS A 10 2.15 -1.00 -1.04
N LEU A 11 2.50 0.01 -1.82
CA LEU A 11 3.88 0.20 -2.28
C LEU A 11 4.65 1.04 -1.25
N SER A 12 5.77 0.51 -0.79
CA SER A 12 6.68 1.25 0.10
C SER A 12 7.39 2.36 -0.67
N VAL A 13 7.63 3.50 -0.01
CA VAL A 13 8.35 4.63 -0.61
C VAL A 13 9.81 4.28 -0.97
N GLU A 14 10.35 3.24 -0.37
CA GLU A 14 11.67 2.69 -0.70
C GLU A 14 11.76 2.16 -2.14
N ALA A 15 10.61 1.78 -2.73
CA ALA A 15 10.50 1.43 -4.15
C ALA A 15 10.55 2.65 -5.09
N LEU A 16 10.52 3.87 -4.55
CA LEU A 16 10.48 5.12 -5.34
C LEU A 16 11.73 5.96 -5.15
N LYS A 17 12.42 5.87 -4.01
CA LYS A 17 13.51 6.78 -3.63
C LYS A 17 14.87 6.11 -3.61
N SER A 18 15.94 6.92 -3.72
CA SER A 18 17.30 6.57 -3.31
C SER A 18 17.66 7.23 -1.98
N ASP A 19 18.88 7.00 -1.50
CA ASP A 19 19.39 7.69 -0.31
C ASP A 19 19.65 9.19 -0.56
N LYS A 20 19.75 9.60 -1.84
CA LYS A 20 20.09 10.96 -2.25
C LYS A 20 18.90 11.71 -2.84
N ASP A 21 17.97 11.00 -3.50
CA ASP A 21 16.90 11.59 -4.28
C ASP A 21 15.52 11.15 -3.80
N LEU A 22 14.54 12.04 -3.89
CA LEU A 22 13.13 11.75 -3.59
C LEU A 22 12.55 10.70 -4.54
N PHE A 23 13.04 10.66 -5.78
CA PHE A 23 12.68 9.70 -6.81
C PHE A 23 13.94 9.12 -7.46
N ASP A 24 14.02 7.80 -7.45
CA ASP A 24 14.96 6.99 -8.21
C ASP A 24 14.17 6.37 -9.37
N PHE A 25 14.34 6.92 -10.56
CA PHE A 25 13.53 6.52 -11.71
C PHE A 25 13.83 5.09 -12.18
N ASP A 26 14.99 4.54 -11.89
CA ASP A 26 15.28 3.12 -12.18
C ASP A 26 14.45 2.22 -11.27
N LYS A 27 14.34 2.54 -9.99
CA LYS A 27 13.46 1.83 -9.05
C LYS A 27 11.99 1.98 -9.41
N VAL A 28 11.55 3.19 -9.74
CA VAL A 28 10.17 3.48 -10.18
C VAL A 28 9.81 2.66 -11.42
N ASN A 29 10.69 2.64 -12.43
CA ASN A 29 10.47 1.88 -13.66
C ASN A 29 10.50 0.38 -13.42
N ASN A 30 11.39 -0.13 -12.54
CA ASN A 30 11.40 -1.53 -12.15
C ASN A 30 10.09 -1.94 -11.46
N ALA A 31 9.61 -1.14 -10.50
CA ALA A 31 8.33 -1.38 -9.84
C ALA A 31 7.17 -1.39 -10.85
N ALA A 32 7.15 -0.45 -11.80
CA ALA A 32 6.14 -0.43 -12.87
C ALA A 32 6.21 -1.68 -13.77
N GLY A 33 7.41 -2.18 -14.07
CA GLY A 33 7.61 -3.44 -14.82
C GLY A 33 7.05 -4.67 -14.10
N ILE A 34 7.22 -4.74 -12.77
CA ILE A 34 6.66 -5.82 -11.97
C ILE A 34 5.13 -5.72 -11.91
N ILE A 35 4.58 -4.52 -11.68
CA ILE A 35 3.13 -4.29 -11.68
C ILE A 35 2.53 -4.66 -13.05
N ARG A 36 3.23 -4.39 -14.15
CA ARG A 36 2.83 -4.83 -15.48
C ARG A 36 2.72 -6.34 -15.57
N ARG A 37 3.69 -7.09 -15.06
CA ARG A 37 3.66 -8.56 -15.02
C ARG A 37 2.51 -9.08 -14.15
N MET A 38 2.25 -8.46 -12.99
CA MET A 38 1.09 -8.78 -12.15
C MET A 38 -0.23 -8.61 -12.93
N HIS A 39 -0.37 -7.51 -13.66
CA HIS A 39 -1.53 -7.23 -14.50
C HIS A 39 -1.67 -8.27 -15.65
N ASP A 40 -0.57 -8.63 -16.29
CA ASP A 40 -0.55 -9.64 -17.38
C ASP A 40 -0.92 -11.04 -16.88
N MET A 41 -0.85 -11.31 -15.57
CA MET A 41 -1.37 -12.53 -14.93
C MET A 41 -2.91 -12.51 -14.77
N GLY A 42 -3.58 -11.42 -15.12
CA GLY A 42 -5.04 -11.24 -15.03
C GLY A 42 -5.52 -10.67 -13.71
N THR A 43 -4.64 -10.03 -12.92
CA THR A 43 -4.98 -9.44 -11.63
C THR A 43 -5.41 -7.98 -11.78
N GLU A 44 -6.55 -7.60 -11.20
CA GLU A 44 -6.98 -6.21 -11.03
C GLU A 44 -6.17 -5.57 -9.89
N ILE A 45 -5.56 -4.41 -10.13
CA ILE A 45 -4.58 -3.82 -9.21
C ILE A 45 -4.96 -2.41 -8.78
N GLY A 46 -5.28 -2.26 -7.50
CA GLY A 46 -5.29 -0.97 -6.80
C GLY A 46 -3.94 -0.72 -6.13
N ILE A 47 -3.50 0.53 -6.08
CA ILE A 47 -2.21 0.89 -5.48
C ILE A 47 -2.40 2.03 -4.48
N VAL A 48 -1.79 1.89 -3.29
CA VAL A 48 -1.63 2.96 -2.31
C VAL A 48 -0.15 3.19 -2.06
N ILE A 49 0.29 4.44 -2.10
CA ILE A 49 1.69 4.83 -1.86
C ILE A 49 1.72 5.86 -0.74
N GLY A 50 2.58 5.63 0.27
CA GLY A 50 2.83 6.64 1.31
C GLY A 50 3.64 7.84 0.81
N ALA A 51 3.80 8.86 1.65
CA ALA A 51 4.54 10.09 1.33
C ALA A 51 5.88 10.22 2.07
N GLY A 52 6.35 9.18 2.73
CA GLY A 52 7.49 9.23 3.66
C GLY A 52 8.84 9.59 3.02
N ASN A 53 8.95 9.64 1.69
CA ASN A 53 10.09 10.19 0.95
C ASN A 53 10.03 11.72 0.83
N ILE A 54 8.84 12.32 0.83
CA ILE A 54 8.61 13.75 0.67
C ILE A 54 8.37 14.39 2.04
N TRP A 55 7.41 13.85 2.82
CA TRP A 55 7.03 14.36 4.13
C TRP A 55 6.46 13.27 5.02
N ARG A 56 6.76 13.36 6.31
CA ARG A 56 6.17 12.51 7.35
C ARG A 56 5.45 13.38 8.37
N GLY A 57 4.13 13.29 8.47
CA GLY A 57 3.30 14.10 9.36
C GLY A 57 3.80 14.11 10.82
N ARG A 58 4.31 12.98 11.33
CA ARG A 58 4.94 12.89 12.66
C ARG A 58 6.17 13.79 12.88
N GLN A 59 6.74 14.40 11.85
CA GLN A 59 7.81 15.40 11.96
C GLN A 59 7.26 16.80 12.28
N GLY A 60 5.96 17.05 12.06
CA GLY A 60 5.31 18.33 12.30
C GLY A 60 5.43 18.82 13.74
N PRO A 61 5.16 18.00 14.78
CA PRO A 61 5.32 18.41 16.18
C PRO A 61 6.73 18.87 16.54
N ALA A 62 7.76 18.20 16.01
CA ALA A 62 9.16 18.59 16.22
C ALA A 62 9.51 19.94 15.57
N ALA A 63 8.79 20.33 14.51
CA ALA A 63 8.88 21.62 13.82
C ALA A 63 7.89 22.65 14.36
N ASN A 64 7.19 22.40 15.49
CA ASN A 64 6.13 23.23 16.05
C ASN A 64 5.01 23.56 15.04
N MET A 65 4.71 22.60 14.15
CA MET A 65 3.67 22.72 13.14
C MET A 65 2.34 22.17 13.65
N ASP A 66 1.25 22.76 13.21
CA ASP A 66 -0.09 22.22 13.45
C ASP A 66 -0.22 20.80 12.86
N ALA A 67 -0.80 19.87 13.63
CA ALA A 67 -0.86 18.45 13.27
C ALA A 67 -1.73 18.22 12.02
N VAL A 68 -2.83 18.96 11.86
CA VAL A 68 -3.70 18.87 10.68
C VAL A 68 -2.94 19.31 9.45
N THR A 69 -2.22 20.42 9.53
CA THR A 69 -1.39 20.96 8.44
C THR A 69 -0.28 19.95 8.06
N ALA A 70 0.38 19.37 9.05
CA ALA A 70 1.43 18.37 8.83
C ALA A 70 0.90 17.12 8.09
N ASP A 71 -0.28 16.63 8.47
CA ASP A 71 -0.92 15.50 7.81
C ASP A 71 -1.39 15.86 6.40
N GLN A 72 -1.94 17.07 6.19
CA GLN A 72 -2.32 17.55 4.85
C GLN A 72 -1.12 17.61 3.90
N MET A 73 0.06 18.04 4.38
CA MET A 73 1.30 17.98 3.59
C MET A 73 1.65 16.53 3.21
N GLY A 74 1.49 15.58 4.13
CA GLY A 74 1.66 14.16 3.84
C GLY A 74 0.66 13.64 2.80
N MET A 75 -0.60 14.05 2.89
CA MET A 75 -1.64 13.71 1.92
C MET A 75 -1.28 14.22 0.52
N LEU A 76 -0.84 15.46 0.38
CA LEU A 76 -0.37 16.03 -0.89
C LEU A 76 0.88 15.30 -1.42
N GLY A 77 1.79 14.89 -0.53
CA GLY A 77 2.95 14.08 -0.89
C GLY A 77 2.57 12.73 -1.52
N THR A 78 1.47 12.10 -1.08
CA THR A 78 0.97 10.88 -1.73
C THR A 78 0.51 11.13 -3.16
N VAL A 79 -0.05 12.30 -3.45
CA VAL A 79 -0.48 12.67 -4.82
C VAL A 79 0.73 12.75 -5.75
N ILE A 80 1.81 13.40 -5.30
CA ILE A 80 3.04 13.50 -6.08
C ILE A 80 3.58 12.10 -6.41
N ASN A 81 3.62 11.21 -5.42
CA ASN A 81 4.06 9.82 -5.61
C ASN A 81 3.14 9.04 -6.57
N CYS A 82 1.82 9.20 -6.44
CA CYS A 82 0.86 8.55 -7.34
C CYS A 82 0.99 9.04 -8.78
N LEU A 83 1.21 10.35 -9.00
CA LEU A 83 1.42 10.90 -10.34
C LEU A 83 2.71 10.36 -10.97
N CYS A 84 3.81 10.29 -10.20
CA CYS A 84 5.07 9.72 -10.65
C CYS A 84 4.91 8.25 -11.06
N MET A 85 4.29 7.44 -10.21
CA MET A 85 4.08 6.02 -10.51
C MET A 85 3.11 5.81 -11.68
N ALA A 86 2.04 6.61 -11.78
CA ALA A 86 1.09 6.52 -12.89
C ALA A 86 1.73 6.80 -14.25
N ASP A 87 2.68 7.76 -14.31
CA ASP A 87 3.46 8.03 -15.53
C ASP A 87 4.32 6.82 -15.91
N ALA A 88 5.02 6.22 -14.93
CA ALA A 88 5.85 5.03 -15.16
C ALA A 88 5.00 3.82 -15.61
N LEU A 89 3.82 3.60 -15.02
CA LEU A 89 2.90 2.54 -15.42
C LEU A 89 2.41 2.74 -16.87
N ARG A 90 2.06 3.97 -17.25
CA ARG A 90 1.65 4.28 -18.63
C ARG A 90 2.80 4.04 -19.61
N LYS A 91 4.03 4.39 -19.26
CA LYS A 91 5.24 4.09 -20.07
C LYS A 91 5.49 2.58 -20.17
N ALA A 92 5.13 1.81 -19.13
CA ALA A 92 5.16 0.35 -19.17
C ALA A 92 3.98 -0.27 -19.95
N GLY A 93 3.09 0.54 -20.56
CA GLY A 93 1.98 0.09 -21.39
C GLY A 93 0.70 -0.28 -20.63
N LEU A 94 0.55 0.18 -19.39
CA LEU A 94 -0.67 0.02 -18.59
C LEU A 94 -1.54 1.29 -18.68
N ASP A 95 -2.86 1.12 -18.68
CA ASP A 95 -3.78 2.25 -18.45
C ASP A 95 -3.87 2.48 -16.93
N ALA A 96 -3.37 3.62 -16.46
CA ALA A 96 -3.28 3.94 -15.04
C ALA A 96 -4.05 5.24 -14.73
N VAL A 97 -4.93 5.18 -13.72
CA VAL A 97 -5.77 6.27 -13.26
C VAL A 97 -5.41 6.64 -11.82
N VAL A 98 -5.26 7.93 -11.54
CA VAL A 98 -5.10 8.43 -10.17
C VAL A 98 -6.43 8.97 -9.68
N GLN A 99 -6.93 8.44 -8.56
CA GLN A 99 -8.07 8.98 -7.85
C GLN A 99 -7.64 9.57 -6.51
N SER A 100 -8.14 10.75 -6.17
CA SER A 100 -7.78 11.47 -4.95
C SER A 100 -8.98 11.65 -4.03
N ALA A 101 -8.76 11.37 -2.73
CA ALA A 101 -9.75 11.66 -1.69
C ALA A 101 -9.84 13.16 -1.35
N GLY A 102 -8.87 13.98 -1.78
CA GLY A 102 -8.92 15.44 -1.68
C GLY A 102 -9.25 16.05 -3.05
N ASP A 103 -9.96 17.18 -3.05
CA ASP A 103 -10.38 17.88 -4.27
C ASP A 103 -9.17 18.43 -5.05
N MET A 104 -8.88 17.84 -6.23
CA MET A 104 -7.81 18.30 -7.12
C MET A 104 -8.03 17.86 -8.57
N ASN A 105 -9.22 18.12 -9.09
CA ASN A 105 -9.74 17.62 -10.36
C ASN A 105 -8.87 17.87 -11.60
N ARG A 106 -7.88 18.78 -11.53
CA ARG A 106 -6.93 19.03 -12.62
C ARG A 106 -5.83 17.99 -12.70
N PHE A 107 -5.56 17.24 -11.63
CA PHE A 107 -4.42 16.32 -11.52
C PHE A 107 -4.82 14.88 -11.30
N ALA A 108 -5.97 14.65 -10.66
CA ALA A 108 -6.50 13.34 -10.33
C ALA A 108 -8.03 13.37 -10.39
N GLU A 109 -8.65 12.24 -10.69
CA GLU A 109 -10.10 12.11 -10.57
C GLU A 109 -10.53 12.21 -9.10
N PRO A 110 -11.69 12.78 -8.79
CA PRO A 110 -12.27 12.65 -7.46
C PRO A 110 -12.48 11.17 -7.12
N PHE A 111 -12.09 10.77 -5.90
CA PHE A 111 -12.30 9.40 -5.48
C PHE A 111 -13.80 9.06 -5.43
N ASN A 112 -14.16 7.98 -6.08
CA ASN A 112 -15.47 7.37 -5.99
C ASN A 112 -15.34 5.86 -6.12
N ALA A 113 -15.81 5.11 -5.10
CA ALA A 113 -15.65 3.66 -5.02
C ALA A 113 -16.25 2.92 -6.23
N MET A 114 -17.42 3.31 -6.71
CA MET A 114 -18.07 2.68 -7.87
C MET A 114 -17.26 2.90 -9.16
N THR A 115 -16.75 4.11 -9.36
CA THR A 115 -15.91 4.45 -10.52
C THR A 115 -14.56 3.72 -10.42
N ALA A 116 -13.96 3.63 -9.24
CA ALA A 116 -12.70 2.90 -9.04
C ALA A 116 -12.87 1.40 -9.35
N ARG A 117 -13.92 0.75 -8.84
CA ARG A 117 -14.21 -0.66 -9.15
C ARG A 117 -14.44 -0.88 -10.65
N ARG A 118 -15.12 0.06 -11.33
CA ARG A 118 -15.29 -0.02 -12.78
C ARG A 118 -13.95 0.08 -13.51
N HIS A 119 -13.07 1.02 -13.13
CA HIS A 119 -11.72 1.11 -13.70
C HIS A 119 -10.95 -0.19 -13.54
N LEU A 120 -10.97 -0.79 -12.34
CA LEU A 120 -10.32 -2.08 -12.09
C LEU A 120 -10.88 -3.19 -13.00
N ALA A 121 -12.19 -3.31 -13.10
CA ALA A 121 -12.86 -4.29 -13.95
C ALA A 121 -12.62 -4.08 -15.46
N GLU A 122 -12.34 -2.84 -15.88
CA GLU A 122 -11.92 -2.49 -17.25
C GLU A 122 -10.42 -2.76 -17.49
N GLY A 123 -9.68 -3.32 -16.52
CA GLY A 123 -8.25 -3.61 -16.62
C GLY A 123 -7.34 -2.39 -16.41
N ARG A 124 -7.84 -1.32 -15.81
CA ARG A 124 -7.01 -0.16 -15.44
C ARG A 124 -6.38 -0.36 -14.08
N VAL A 125 -5.16 0.11 -13.91
CA VAL A 125 -4.53 0.22 -12.60
C VAL A 125 -4.99 1.50 -11.92
N VAL A 126 -5.54 1.41 -10.70
CA VAL A 126 -6.04 2.58 -9.96
C VAL A 126 -5.10 2.91 -8.81
N LEU A 127 -4.57 4.14 -8.80
CA LEU A 127 -3.73 4.66 -7.72
C LEU A 127 -4.57 5.57 -6.82
N PHE A 128 -4.58 5.28 -5.52
CA PHE A 128 -5.37 6.02 -4.53
C PHE A 128 -4.49 7.02 -3.79
N ALA A 129 -4.73 8.30 -4.02
CA ALA A 129 -4.01 9.41 -3.42
C ALA A 129 -4.80 10.08 -2.28
N CYS A 130 -4.13 10.90 -1.47
CA CYS A 130 -4.67 11.59 -0.29
C CYS A 130 -5.17 10.67 0.84
N GLY A 131 -4.74 9.40 0.89
CA GLY A 131 -5.08 8.47 1.96
C GLY A 131 -6.58 8.31 2.17
N THR A 132 -7.07 8.56 3.38
CA THR A 132 -8.50 8.55 3.72
C THR A 132 -9.23 9.86 3.34
N GLY A 133 -8.51 10.91 2.97
CA GLY A 133 -9.04 12.27 2.81
C GLY A 133 -9.12 13.06 4.11
N ASN A 134 -8.72 12.46 5.25
CA ASN A 134 -8.78 13.08 6.57
C ASN A 134 -7.44 13.03 7.29
N PRO A 135 -7.09 14.06 8.09
CA PRO A 135 -5.92 14.02 8.97
C PRO A 135 -6.08 12.96 10.07
N PHE A 136 -5.00 12.66 10.79
CA PHE A 136 -4.91 11.67 11.87
C PHE A 136 -5.02 10.21 11.47
N PHE A 137 -5.07 9.92 10.18
CA PHE A 137 -5.03 8.55 9.67
C PHE A 137 -3.69 8.27 8.98
N SER A 138 -3.16 7.10 9.23
CA SER A 138 -1.95 6.62 8.56
C SER A 138 -2.23 6.13 7.13
N THR A 139 -1.15 5.87 6.40
CA THR A 139 -1.26 5.17 5.10
C THR A 139 -1.88 3.77 5.27
N ASP A 140 -1.63 3.07 6.38
CA ASP A 140 -2.21 1.74 6.65
C ASP A 140 -3.72 1.82 6.82
N SER A 141 -4.24 2.84 7.52
CA SER A 141 -5.68 3.11 7.60
C SER A 141 -6.29 3.41 6.22
N GLY A 142 -5.56 4.16 5.38
CA GLY A 142 -5.96 4.40 3.99
C GLY A 142 -6.02 3.11 3.18
N VAL A 143 -5.03 2.22 3.33
CA VAL A 143 -5.02 0.89 2.69
C VAL A 143 -6.22 0.06 3.13
N ALA A 144 -6.48 -0.04 4.44
CA ALA A 144 -7.60 -0.81 4.97
C ALA A 144 -8.95 -0.31 4.42
N LEU A 145 -9.15 1.03 4.41
CA LEU A 145 -10.37 1.64 3.87
C LEU A 145 -10.55 1.31 2.38
N ARG A 146 -9.50 1.51 1.56
CA ARG A 146 -9.58 1.19 0.13
C ARG A 146 -9.75 -0.30 -0.13
N ALA A 147 -9.18 -1.17 0.70
CA ALA A 147 -9.37 -2.61 0.58
C ALA A 147 -10.85 -3.01 0.72
N VAL A 148 -11.54 -2.46 1.73
CA VAL A 148 -12.98 -2.67 1.94
C VAL A 148 -13.79 -2.11 0.77
N GLU A 149 -13.53 -0.85 0.37
CA GLU A 149 -14.27 -0.18 -0.70
C GLU A 149 -14.08 -0.84 -2.07
N MET A 150 -12.90 -1.42 -2.33
CA MET A 150 -12.60 -2.10 -3.61
C MET A 150 -12.99 -3.58 -3.58
N GLU A 151 -13.42 -4.13 -2.45
CA GLU A 151 -13.79 -5.55 -2.33
C GLU A 151 -12.64 -6.46 -2.80
N VAL A 152 -11.44 -6.24 -2.27
CA VAL A 152 -10.25 -6.97 -2.70
C VAL A 152 -10.16 -8.38 -2.12
N ASP A 153 -9.57 -9.32 -2.84
CA ASP A 153 -9.25 -10.66 -2.33
C ASP A 153 -8.08 -10.61 -1.35
N ALA A 154 -7.11 -9.72 -1.60
CA ALA A 154 -5.95 -9.56 -0.74
C ALA A 154 -5.40 -8.14 -0.75
N VAL A 155 -4.89 -7.72 0.41
CA VAL A 155 -3.99 -6.57 0.55
C VAL A 155 -2.56 -7.09 0.53
N LEU A 156 -1.73 -6.59 -0.38
CA LEU A 156 -0.33 -6.95 -0.50
C LEU A 156 0.53 -5.84 0.11
N MET A 157 1.19 -6.15 1.25
CA MET A 157 2.04 -5.22 1.98
C MET A 157 3.51 -5.62 1.83
N ALA A 158 4.15 -5.07 0.81
CA ALA A 158 5.58 -5.23 0.62
C ALA A 158 6.36 -4.27 1.52
N LYS A 159 7.17 -4.81 2.44
CA LYS A 159 7.91 -4.07 3.48
C LYS A 159 9.41 -4.39 3.45
N ASN A 160 10.22 -3.66 4.24
CA ASN A 160 11.63 -3.94 4.43
C ASN A 160 11.89 -5.07 5.46
N ILE A 161 10.85 -5.83 5.79
CA ILE A 161 10.88 -7.00 6.66
C ILE A 161 10.09 -8.11 5.99
N ASP A 162 10.56 -9.32 6.05
CA ASP A 162 10.04 -10.47 5.32
C ASP A 162 8.69 -11.02 5.86
N GLY A 163 8.17 -10.45 6.95
CA GLY A 163 6.87 -10.77 7.51
C GLY A 163 6.65 -10.18 8.89
N VAL A 164 5.75 -10.75 9.65
CA VAL A 164 5.41 -10.35 11.03
C VAL A 164 6.15 -11.24 12.01
N TYR A 165 6.81 -10.66 12.99
CA TYR A 165 7.56 -11.37 14.01
C TYR A 165 6.90 -11.25 15.39
N THR A 166 7.20 -12.20 16.28
CA THR A 166 6.75 -12.19 17.67
C THR A 166 7.28 -11.02 18.48
N ALA A 167 8.44 -10.47 18.06
CA ALA A 167 9.10 -9.28 18.60
C ALA A 167 9.91 -8.62 17.46
N ASP A 168 10.56 -7.48 17.72
CA ASP A 168 11.47 -6.82 16.77
C ASP A 168 12.73 -7.68 16.57
N PRO A 169 12.95 -8.33 15.40
CA PRO A 169 14.08 -9.23 15.18
C PRO A 169 15.42 -8.53 15.21
N LEU A 170 15.47 -7.20 15.07
CA LEU A 170 16.71 -6.41 15.22
C LEU A 170 17.11 -6.20 16.68
N LYS A 171 16.16 -6.37 17.61
CA LYS A 171 16.37 -6.16 19.06
C LYS A 171 16.33 -7.45 19.86
N ASP A 172 15.56 -8.41 19.40
CA ASP A 172 15.33 -9.69 20.05
C ASP A 172 15.71 -10.84 19.10
N PRO A 173 16.87 -11.50 19.30
CA PRO A 173 17.29 -12.61 18.45
C PRO A 173 16.43 -13.86 18.62
N THR A 174 15.52 -13.90 19.59
CA THR A 174 14.55 -14.99 19.78
C THR A 174 13.24 -14.76 19.02
N ALA A 175 13.10 -13.60 18.38
CA ALA A 175 11.93 -13.29 17.58
C ALA A 175 11.74 -14.31 16.45
N THR A 176 10.55 -14.86 16.34
CA THR A 176 10.20 -15.84 15.30
C THR A 176 9.17 -15.28 14.35
N LEU A 177 9.31 -15.64 13.06
CA LEU A 177 8.35 -15.27 12.03
C LEU A 177 7.00 -15.95 12.28
N ILE A 178 5.94 -15.17 12.30
CA ILE A 178 4.56 -15.64 12.39
C ILE A 178 4.07 -15.88 10.96
N LYS A 179 3.77 -17.12 10.61
CA LYS A 179 3.29 -17.47 9.27
C LYS A 179 1.83 -17.11 9.05
N ASP A 180 1.01 -17.30 10.10
CA ASP A 180 -0.43 -17.17 10.04
C ASP A 180 -0.96 -16.57 11.36
N ILE A 181 -1.86 -15.57 11.27
CA ILE A 181 -2.43 -14.93 12.44
C ILE A 181 -3.75 -14.24 12.10
N THR A 182 -4.71 -14.27 13.03
CA THR A 182 -5.96 -13.52 12.86
C THR A 182 -5.76 -12.02 13.14
N TYR A 183 -6.63 -11.16 12.56
CA TYR A 183 -6.64 -9.73 12.88
C TYR A 183 -6.79 -9.49 14.39
N THR A 184 -7.68 -10.25 15.04
CA THR A 184 -7.93 -10.13 16.47
C THR A 184 -6.69 -10.46 17.31
N ASP A 185 -5.97 -11.52 16.97
CA ASP A 185 -4.77 -11.92 17.71
C ASP A 185 -3.59 -10.98 17.43
N ALA A 186 -3.48 -10.46 16.22
CA ALA A 186 -2.48 -9.42 15.88
C ALA A 186 -2.71 -8.15 16.72
N LEU A 187 -3.97 -7.70 16.88
CA LEU A 187 -4.34 -6.59 17.75
C LEU A 187 -4.03 -6.86 19.21
N LYS A 188 -4.45 -8.02 19.75
CA LYS A 188 -4.22 -8.42 21.16
C LYS A 188 -2.72 -8.47 21.49
N LYS A 189 -1.91 -8.96 20.57
CA LYS A 189 -0.45 -9.04 20.72
C LYS A 189 0.27 -7.72 20.49
N GLY A 190 -0.43 -6.65 20.06
CA GLY A 190 0.14 -5.33 19.79
C GLY A 190 1.19 -5.34 18.65
N LEU A 191 1.04 -6.22 17.67
CA LEU A 191 1.99 -6.36 16.57
C LEU A 191 1.98 -5.12 15.67
N LYS A 192 3.16 -4.59 15.38
CA LYS A 192 3.35 -3.30 14.67
C LYS A 192 3.42 -3.46 13.15
N VAL A 193 2.59 -4.27 12.58
CA VAL A 193 2.54 -4.50 11.13
C VAL A 193 1.72 -3.44 10.41
N MET A 194 0.56 -3.16 11.00
CA MET A 194 -0.35 -2.07 10.64
C MET A 194 -0.70 -1.31 11.92
N ASP A 195 -1.25 -0.11 11.81
CA ASP A 195 -1.82 0.54 13.00
C ASP A 195 -3.12 -0.14 13.45
N ALA A 196 -3.49 0.11 14.72
CA ALA A 196 -4.65 -0.54 15.34
C ALA A 196 -5.98 -0.21 14.61
N ALA A 197 -6.12 1.01 14.07
CA ALA A 197 -7.31 1.42 13.33
C ALA A 197 -7.44 0.64 12.01
N ALA A 198 -6.33 0.43 11.31
CA ALA A 198 -6.30 -0.38 10.08
C ALA A 198 -6.66 -1.84 10.36
N PHE A 199 -6.12 -2.45 11.43
CA PHE A 199 -6.48 -3.81 11.82
C PHE A 199 -7.95 -3.94 12.17
N ALA A 200 -8.48 -3.00 12.99
CA ALA A 200 -9.89 -3.00 13.38
C ALA A 200 -10.80 -2.92 12.16
N LEU A 201 -10.48 -2.02 11.22
CA LEU A 201 -11.26 -1.85 9.99
C LEU A 201 -11.27 -3.12 9.13
N CYS A 202 -10.11 -3.78 8.97
CA CYS A 202 -10.00 -5.04 8.25
C CYS A 202 -10.79 -6.17 8.94
N ALA A 203 -10.71 -6.25 10.27
CA ALA A 203 -11.41 -7.28 11.05
C ALA A 203 -12.94 -7.11 10.98
N GLU A 204 -13.45 -5.89 11.21
CA GLU A 204 -14.89 -5.58 11.21
C GLU A 204 -15.52 -5.81 9.83
N ASN A 205 -14.81 -5.48 8.76
CA ASN A 205 -15.29 -5.62 7.39
C ASN A 205 -14.86 -6.94 6.73
N LYS A 206 -14.23 -7.84 7.49
CA LYS A 206 -13.83 -9.17 7.02
C LYS A 206 -13.01 -9.13 5.73
N VAL A 207 -12.03 -8.21 5.64
CA VAL A 207 -11.09 -8.22 4.53
C VAL A 207 -10.46 -9.61 4.46
N PRO A 208 -10.53 -10.32 3.32
CA PRO A 208 -10.21 -11.74 3.31
C PRO A 208 -8.78 -12.04 3.75
N MET A 209 -7.82 -11.16 3.36
CA MET A 209 -6.41 -11.36 3.66
C MET A 209 -5.59 -10.08 3.58
N VAL A 210 -4.65 -9.93 4.51
CA VAL A 210 -3.49 -9.05 4.38
C VAL A 210 -2.23 -9.92 4.33
N ARG A 211 -1.46 -9.80 3.25
CA ARG A 211 -0.20 -10.50 3.07
C ARG A 211 0.96 -9.56 3.32
N VAL A 212 1.82 -9.89 4.29
CA VAL A 212 3.01 -9.09 4.63
C VAL A 212 4.26 -9.85 4.24
N PHE A 213 5.12 -9.27 3.42
CA PHE A 213 6.33 -9.92 2.92
C PHE A 213 7.44 -8.90 2.58
N GLY A 214 8.67 -9.39 2.43
CA GLY A 214 9.85 -8.57 2.11
C GLY A 214 9.87 -8.05 0.69
N LEU A 215 10.33 -6.81 0.51
CA LEU A 215 10.52 -6.14 -0.79
C LEU A 215 12.00 -6.15 -1.24
N ASP A 216 12.89 -6.74 -0.46
CA ASP A 216 14.30 -6.94 -0.80
C ASP A 216 14.50 -7.73 -2.11
N ASP A 217 13.59 -8.68 -2.40
CA ASP A 217 13.43 -9.28 -3.71
C ASP A 217 12.08 -8.84 -4.31
N PRO A 218 12.07 -7.95 -5.34
CA PRO A 218 10.85 -7.50 -6.00
C PRO A 218 10.02 -8.62 -6.64
N GLU A 219 10.65 -9.76 -6.99
CA GLU A 219 9.97 -10.95 -7.51
C GLU A 219 9.00 -11.59 -6.49
N ASN A 220 9.12 -11.24 -5.21
CA ASN A 220 8.20 -11.69 -4.18
C ASN A 220 6.74 -11.30 -4.47
N LEU A 221 6.50 -10.17 -5.15
CA LEU A 221 5.16 -9.79 -5.59
C LEU A 221 4.56 -10.83 -6.55
N ILE A 222 5.37 -11.31 -7.51
CA ILE A 222 4.93 -12.34 -8.47
C ILE A 222 4.72 -13.66 -7.75
N ARG A 223 5.67 -14.08 -6.89
CA ARG A 223 5.56 -15.35 -6.14
C ARG A 223 4.33 -15.39 -5.25
N VAL A 224 3.97 -14.26 -4.61
CA VAL A 224 2.74 -14.15 -3.79
C VAL A 224 1.50 -14.32 -4.66
N LEU A 225 1.45 -13.72 -5.85
CA LEU A 225 0.35 -13.92 -6.79
C LEU A 225 0.27 -15.36 -7.34
N GLU A 226 1.38 -16.07 -7.39
CA GLU A 226 1.44 -17.50 -7.76
C GLU A 226 1.05 -18.44 -6.62
N GLY A 227 0.76 -17.90 -5.43
CA GLY A 227 0.32 -18.68 -4.27
C GLY A 227 1.45 -19.16 -3.36
N SER A 228 2.66 -18.58 -3.46
CA SER A 228 3.76 -18.89 -2.54
C SER A 228 3.38 -18.56 -1.10
N ASP A 229 3.90 -19.30 -0.13
CA ASP A 229 3.67 -19.13 1.31
C ASP A 229 4.63 -18.15 2.01
N ILE A 230 5.36 -17.32 1.23
CA ILE A 230 6.30 -16.33 1.78
C ILE A 230 5.60 -15.28 2.65
N GLY A 231 6.29 -14.83 3.70
CA GLY A 231 5.80 -13.80 4.60
C GLY A 231 4.76 -14.30 5.61
N THR A 232 3.86 -13.40 6.00
CA THR A 232 2.79 -13.64 6.99
C THR A 232 1.43 -13.44 6.36
N PHE A 233 0.50 -14.35 6.65
CA PHE A 233 -0.94 -14.21 6.39
C PHE A 233 -1.62 -13.59 7.61
N VAL A 234 -2.37 -12.51 7.41
CA VAL A 234 -3.27 -11.95 8.42
C VAL A 234 -4.68 -12.01 7.88
N HIS A 235 -5.61 -12.61 8.62
CA HIS A 235 -6.97 -12.92 8.14
C HIS A 235 -8.02 -12.77 9.25
N PRO A 236 -9.33 -12.90 8.97
CA PRO A 236 -10.42 -12.86 9.96
C PRO A 236 -10.33 -13.90 11.05
#